data_e010d2d212c464c06300fec8907d06ca
#
_entry.id   e010d2d212c464c06300fec8907d06ca
#
_cell.length_a   1.000
_cell.length_b   1.000
_cell.length_c   1.000
_cell.angle_alpha   90.00
_cell.angle_beta   90.00
_cell.angle_gamma   90.00
#
_symmetry.space_group_name_H-M   'P 1'
#
loop_
_entity.id
_entity.type
_entity.pdbx_description
1 polymer ?
#
loop_
_entity_poly.entity_id
_entity_poly.type
_entity_poly.pdbx_seq_one_letter_code
_entity_poly.pdbx_strand_id
1 'polypeptide(L)' 'MAIKIEILNRAFSYSGMTLPDPGKSLSLEEVRDVYSAAYPELISASIEGPEKRGDTLTYTFKKGVGTKG' A
#
# COMPACT_ATOMS: atom_id res chain seq x y z
N MET A 1 31.41 10.14 -5.32
CA MET A 1 30.50 10.35 -4.36
C MET A 1 29.50 9.26 -4.24
N ALA A 2 29.22 8.96 -3.10
CA ALA A 2 28.35 7.86 -2.88
C ALA A 2 26.93 8.32 -2.97
N ILE A 3 26.21 7.70 -3.78
CA ILE A 3 24.81 7.95 -3.80
C ILE A 3 24.20 7.01 -2.81
N LYS A 4 23.66 7.62 -1.82
CA LYS A 4 23.05 6.83 -0.82
C LYS A 4 21.64 6.57 -1.28
N ILE A 5 21.43 5.41 -1.75
CA ILE A 5 20.08 5.02 -2.10
C ILE A 5 19.47 4.47 -0.87
N GLU A 6 18.54 5.20 -0.33
CA GLU A 6 17.84 4.73 0.81
C GLU A 6 16.69 3.89 0.36
N ILE A 7 16.81 2.62 0.60
CA ILE A 7 15.71 1.74 0.26
C ILE A 7 14.78 1.76 1.44
N LEU A 8 13.71 2.48 1.29
CA LEU A 8 12.73 2.54 2.34
C LEU A 8 11.86 1.31 2.27
N ASN A 9 11.51 0.82 3.41
CA ASN A 9 10.56 -0.26 3.49
C ASN A 9 9.18 0.27 3.23
N ARG A 10 8.33 -0.57 2.68
CA ARG A 10 6.94 -0.21 2.48
C ARG A 10 6.08 -1.09 3.35
N ALA A 11 5.05 -0.51 3.89
CA ALA A 11 4.05 -1.26 4.63
C ALA A 11 2.70 -0.78 4.13
N PHE A 12 1.73 -1.65 4.24
CA PHE A 12 0.39 -1.33 3.79
C PHE A 12 -0.56 -1.58 4.95
N SER A 13 -1.59 -0.77 5.01
CA SER A 13 -2.55 -0.85 6.09
C SER A 13 -3.93 -0.94 5.49
N TYR A 14 -4.76 -1.79 6.05
CA TYR A 14 -6.13 -1.94 5.60
C TYR A 14 -6.99 -2.32 6.79
N SER A 15 -7.95 -1.48 7.08
CA SER A 15 -8.93 -1.77 8.14
C SER A 15 -8.26 -2.11 9.47
N GLY A 16 -7.21 -1.34 9.80
CA GLY A 16 -6.48 -1.56 11.03
C GLY A 16 -5.47 -2.66 10.99
N MET A 17 -5.37 -3.38 9.89
CA MET A 17 -4.38 -4.44 9.75
C MET A 17 -3.17 -3.93 9.02
N THR A 18 -2.02 -4.45 9.39
CA THR A 18 -0.79 -4.14 8.68
C THR A 18 -0.50 -5.26 7.72
N LEU A 19 -0.32 -4.91 6.46
CA LEU A 19 -0.05 -5.89 5.42
C LEU A 19 1.39 -5.70 4.96
N PRO A 20 2.17 -6.76 4.87
CA PRO A 20 3.55 -6.63 4.43
C PRO A 20 3.62 -6.31 2.94
N ASP A 21 4.77 -5.79 2.54
CA ASP A 21 5.02 -5.47 1.15
C ASP A 21 5.27 -6.77 0.38
N PRO A 22 4.43 -7.09 -0.59
CA PRO A 22 4.63 -8.34 -1.32
C PRO A 22 5.81 -8.30 -2.28
N GLY A 23 6.28 -7.12 -2.63
CA GLY A 23 7.43 -7.03 -3.51
C GLY A 23 7.73 -5.58 -3.80
N LYS A 24 8.97 -5.18 -3.58
CA LYS A 24 9.32 -3.78 -3.72
C LYS A 24 9.27 -3.29 -5.14
N SER A 25 9.34 -4.21 -6.09
CA SER A 25 9.28 -3.81 -7.49
C SER A 25 7.84 -3.67 -7.97
N LEU A 26 6.86 -4.00 -7.17
CA LEU A 26 5.49 -3.89 -7.59
C LEU A 26 5.01 -2.45 -7.43
N SER A 27 4.21 -2.00 -8.38
CA SER A 27 3.58 -0.71 -8.23
C SER A 27 2.48 -0.80 -7.18
N LEU A 28 1.99 0.35 -6.77
CA LEU A 28 0.93 0.36 -5.77
C LEU A 28 -0.31 -0.35 -6.28
N GLU A 29 -0.60 -0.18 -7.55
CA GLU A 29 -1.75 -0.86 -8.12
C GLU A 29 -1.56 -2.36 -8.15
N GLU A 30 -0.33 -2.79 -8.43
CA GLU A 30 -0.05 -4.22 -8.42
C GLU A 30 -0.17 -4.79 -7.02
N VAL A 31 0.28 -4.03 -6.02
CA VAL A 31 0.14 -4.48 -4.65
C VAL A 31 -1.33 -4.61 -4.29
N ARG A 32 -2.14 -3.63 -4.72
CA ARG A 32 -3.57 -3.72 -4.46
C ARG A 32 -4.17 -4.95 -5.12
N ASP A 33 -3.73 -5.25 -6.34
CA ASP A 33 -4.25 -6.42 -7.02
C ASP A 33 -3.86 -7.70 -6.29
N VAL A 34 -2.63 -7.76 -5.79
CA VAL A 34 -2.20 -8.94 -5.05
C VAL A 34 -3.10 -9.14 -3.84
N TYR A 35 -3.36 -8.07 -3.10
CA TYR A 35 -4.15 -8.23 -1.89
C TYR A 35 -5.63 -8.36 -2.18
N SER A 36 -6.08 -7.94 -3.36
CA SER A 36 -7.49 -8.10 -3.69
C SER A 36 -7.86 -9.56 -3.85
N ALA A 37 -6.88 -10.43 -4.04
CA ALA A 37 -7.17 -11.86 -4.08
C ALA A 37 -7.67 -12.36 -2.73
N ALA A 38 -7.13 -11.80 -1.65
CA ALA A 38 -7.57 -12.19 -0.31
C ALA A 38 -8.68 -11.30 0.19
N TYR A 39 -8.69 -10.04 -0.25
CA TYR A 39 -9.68 -9.07 0.20
C TYR A 39 -10.30 -8.46 -1.06
N PRO A 40 -11.31 -9.11 -1.61
CA PRO A 40 -11.84 -8.68 -2.91
C PRO A 40 -12.31 -7.23 -2.95
N GLU A 41 -12.69 -6.69 -1.81
CA GLU A 41 -13.12 -5.30 -1.79
C GLU A 41 -11.99 -4.34 -2.11
N LEU A 42 -10.74 -4.79 -2.05
CA LEU A 42 -9.62 -3.91 -2.35
C LEU A 42 -9.49 -3.59 -3.83
N ILE A 43 -10.18 -4.33 -4.69
CA ILE A 43 -10.05 -4.07 -6.11
C ILE A 43 -10.49 -2.65 -6.44
N SER A 44 -11.38 -2.09 -5.65
CA SER A 44 -11.84 -0.72 -5.86
C SER A 44 -11.37 0.22 -4.78
N ALA A 45 -10.43 -0.22 -3.95
CA ALA A 45 -9.95 0.64 -2.88
C ALA A 45 -9.06 1.73 -3.43
N SER A 46 -9.08 2.87 -2.77
CA SER A 46 -8.12 3.91 -3.07
C SER A 46 -6.91 3.72 -2.18
N ILE A 47 -5.79 4.22 -2.65
CA ILE A 47 -4.54 4.09 -1.93
C ILE A 47 -4.13 5.47 -1.47
N GLU A 48 -3.97 5.62 -0.18
CA GLU A 48 -3.57 6.89 0.40
C GLU A 48 -2.19 6.77 1.00
N GLY A 49 -1.51 7.88 1.07
CA GLY A 49 -0.18 7.94 1.58
C GLY A 49 0.79 8.33 0.48
N PRO A 50 2.06 8.14 0.67
CA PRO A 50 2.62 7.42 1.83
C PRO A 50 2.76 8.31 3.04
N GLU A 51 2.73 7.66 4.19
CA GLU A 51 3.07 8.33 5.42
C GLU A 51 4.41 7.78 5.87
N LYS A 52 5.39 8.65 5.99
CA LYS A 52 6.71 8.20 6.32
C LYS A 52 6.86 8.10 7.82
N ARG A 53 7.28 6.94 8.27
CA ARG A 53 7.56 6.73 9.67
C ARG A 53 8.92 6.09 9.78
N GLY A 54 9.90 6.86 10.22
CA GLY A 54 11.25 6.37 10.24
C GLY A 54 11.70 6.08 8.84
N ASP A 55 12.05 4.85 8.56
CA ASP A 55 12.46 4.45 7.23
C ASP A 55 11.39 3.60 6.56
N THR A 56 10.15 3.72 6.99
CA THR A 56 9.05 2.95 6.42
C THR A 56 8.03 3.89 5.83
N LEU A 57 7.62 3.60 4.62
CA LEU A 57 6.53 4.31 3.97
C LEU A 57 5.27 3.47 4.12
N THR A 58 4.27 4.04 4.73
CA THR A 58 3.02 3.33 4.97
C THR A 58 1.95 3.87 4.05
N TYR A 59 1.35 2.97 3.30
CA TYR A 59 0.23 3.29 2.43
C TYR A 59 -1.02 2.65 3.02
N THR A 60 -2.13 3.34 2.89
CA THR A 60 -3.38 2.85 3.47
C THR A 60 -4.36 2.59 2.34
N PHE A 61 -4.93 1.40 2.34
CA PHE A 61 -6.02 1.10 1.42
C PHE A 61 -7.32 1.50 2.08
N LYS A 62 -8.07 2.34 1.38
CA LYS A 62 -9.37 2.75 1.88
C LYS A 62 -10.43 2.18 1.00
N LYS A 63 -11.38 1.52 1.60
CA LYS A 63 -12.49 0.99 0.85
C LYS A 63 -13.12 2.10 0.04
N GLY A 64 -13.42 1.79 -1.17
CA GLY A 64 -14.13 2.72 -1.98
C GLY A 64 -15.45 3.01 -1.32
N VAL A 65 -15.64 4.25 -1.00
CA VAL A 65 -16.86 4.63 -0.40
C VAL A 65 -17.78 4.85 -1.51
N GLY A 66 -18.47 4.08 -1.70
CA GLY A 66 -19.23 4.16 -2.81
C GLY A 66 -19.76 5.39 -3.24
N THR A 67 -19.84 5.55 -3.57
CA THR A 67 -20.26 6.34 -3.83
C THR A 67 -21.18 6.25 -4.46
N LYS A 68 -21.52 5.92 -4.49
CA LYS A 68 -22.13 5.83 -4.96
C LYS A 68 -22.48 6.22 -5.46
N GLY A 69 -22.53 6.16 -5.44
CA GLY A 69 -22.95 6.46 -6.24
C GLY A 69 -23.22 6.53 -6.49
#